data_dec9c9643d8dabfd9edaaa678b6af412
#
_entry.id   dec9c9643d8dabfd9edaaa678b6af412
#
_cell.length_a   1.000
_cell.length_b   1.000
_cell.length_c   1.000
_cell.angle_alpha   90.00
_cell.angle_beta   90.00
_cell.angle_gamma   90.00
#
_symmetry.space_group_name_H-M   'P 1'
#
loop_
_entity.id
_entity.type
_entity.pdbx_description
1 polymer ?
#
loop_
_entity_poly.entity_id
_entity_poly.type
_entity_poly.pdbx_seq_one_letter_code
_entity_poly.pdbx_strand_id
1 'polypeptide(L)'
;MITNKKKNEKITEIYFDETSAPVVIRTHNTALKKQLLGFAEKFPTLCRLTDDDELGCLSFEINKSRFSIRITEPYTEERKALARAKMNEINNKEDIG
;
A
#
# COMPACT_ATOMS: atom_id res chain seq x y z
N MET A 1 11.74 -5.76 -14.56
CA MET A 1 10.59 -6.60 -14.18
C MET A 1 9.62 -6.71 -15.35
N ILE A 2 9.68 -7.81 -16.04
CA ILE A 2 8.80 -8.06 -17.17
C ILE A 2 7.87 -9.19 -16.79
N THR A 3 6.60 -9.06 -17.09
CA THR A 3 5.62 -10.08 -16.85
C THR A 3 4.72 -10.22 -18.06
N ASN A 4 4.42 -11.46 -18.45
CA ASN A 4 3.50 -11.74 -19.53
C ASN A 4 2.10 -12.11 -19.01
N LYS A 5 1.88 -11.96 -17.71
CA LYS A 5 0.61 -12.34 -17.11
C LYS A 5 -0.47 -11.32 -17.44
N LYS A 6 -1.68 -11.81 -17.62
CA LYS A 6 -2.86 -10.98 -17.83
C LYS A 6 -3.26 -10.31 -16.52
N LYS A 7 -4.08 -9.28 -16.59
CA LYS A 7 -4.50 -8.54 -15.39
C LYS A 7 -5.12 -9.44 -14.32
N ASN A 8 -5.93 -10.42 -14.73
CA ASN A 8 -6.57 -11.32 -13.78
C ASN A 8 -5.62 -12.39 -13.21
N GLU A 9 -4.40 -12.49 -13.76
CA GLU A 9 -3.36 -13.38 -13.25
C GLU A 9 -2.35 -12.64 -12.38
N LYS A 10 -2.44 -11.31 -12.33
CA LYS A 10 -1.56 -10.47 -11.52
C LYS A 10 -2.13 -10.31 -10.12
N ILE A 11 -1.87 -11.29 -9.29
CA ILE A 11 -2.44 -11.40 -7.95
C ILE A 11 -1.49 -10.80 -6.93
N THR A 12 -2.07 -10.13 -5.93
CA THR A 12 -1.33 -9.64 -4.76
C THR A 12 -1.79 -10.40 -3.54
N GLU A 13 -0.85 -10.94 -2.79
CA GLU A 13 -1.10 -11.68 -1.56
C GLU A 13 -0.39 -10.98 -0.42
N ILE A 14 -1.08 -10.80 0.70
CA ILE A 14 -0.53 -10.13 1.88
C ILE A 14 -0.77 -11.04 3.07
N TYR A 15 0.31 -11.37 3.78
CA TYR A 15 0.26 -12.27 4.94
C TYR A 15 0.75 -11.53 6.18
N PHE A 16 -0.05 -11.53 7.22
CA PHE A 16 0.37 -11.05 8.53
C PHE A 16 -0.51 -11.69 9.60
N ASP A 17 0.01 -11.71 10.82
CA ASP A 17 -0.74 -12.18 11.97
C ASP A 17 -0.74 -11.09 13.05
N GLU A 18 -1.19 -11.42 14.24
CA GLU A 18 -1.28 -10.46 15.33
C GLU A 18 0.02 -10.29 16.11
N THR A 19 1.06 -11.00 15.71
CA THR A 19 2.38 -10.83 16.33
C THR A 19 3.12 -9.65 15.74
N SER A 20 4.33 -9.39 16.24
CA SER A 20 5.18 -8.34 15.71
C SER A 20 6.00 -8.76 14.50
N ALA A 21 5.74 -9.96 13.97
CA ALA A 21 6.45 -10.44 12.78
C ALA A 21 6.20 -9.53 11.58
N PRO A 22 7.17 -9.42 10.65
CA PRO A 22 6.97 -8.58 9.46
C PRO A 22 5.79 -9.04 8.62
N VAL A 23 5.20 -8.09 7.90
CA VAL A 23 4.17 -8.37 6.92
C VAL A 23 4.84 -8.86 5.65
N VAL A 24 4.35 -9.96 5.07
CA VAL A 24 4.86 -10.49 3.82
C VAL A 24 3.92 -10.11 2.70
N ILE A 25 4.46 -9.50 1.65
CA ILE A 25 3.69 -9.08 0.49
C ILE A 25 4.26 -9.75 -0.75
N ARG A 26 3.44 -10.53 -1.44
CA ARG A 26 3.79 -11.15 -2.72
C ARG A 26 2.91 -10.54 -3.79
N THR A 27 3.50 -9.98 -4.82
CA THR A 27 2.70 -9.25 -5.81
C THR A 27 3.26 -9.31 -7.21
N HIS A 28 2.35 -9.38 -8.17
CA HIS A 28 2.64 -9.18 -9.59
C HIS A 28 2.30 -7.74 -10.01
N ASN A 29 1.71 -6.94 -9.14
CA ASN A 29 1.27 -5.58 -9.48
C ASN A 29 2.47 -4.68 -9.73
N THR A 30 2.56 -4.13 -10.93
CA THR A 30 3.72 -3.33 -11.33
C THR A 30 3.90 -2.07 -10.49
N ALA A 31 2.82 -1.36 -10.24
CA ALA A 31 2.88 -0.13 -9.43
C ALA A 31 3.30 -0.42 -8.00
N LEU A 32 2.74 -1.47 -7.40
CA LEU A 32 3.07 -1.85 -6.03
C LEU A 32 4.52 -2.35 -5.93
N LYS A 33 4.99 -3.11 -6.92
CA LYS A 33 6.39 -3.56 -6.95
C LYS A 33 7.35 -2.38 -6.98
N LYS A 34 7.07 -1.37 -7.79
CA LYS A 34 7.91 -0.17 -7.85
C LYS A 34 7.90 0.58 -6.52
N GLN A 35 6.75 0.71 -5.91
CA GLN A 35 6.61 1.37 -4.62
C GLN A 35 7.40 0.64 -3.53
N LEU A 36 7.28 -0.68 -3.48
CA LEU A 36 7.99 -1.49 -2.48
C LEU A 36 9.50 -1.48 -2.71
N LEU A 37 9.94 -1.57 -3.96
CA LEU A 37 11.37 -1.50 -4.28
C LEU A 37 11.95 -0.14 -3.88
N GLY A 38 11.26 0.94 -4.18
CA GLY A 38 11.69 2.28 -3.79
C GLY A 38 11.74 2.45 -2.28
N PHE A 39 10.75 1.91 -1.57
CA PHE A 39 10.72 1.96 -0.12
C PHE A 39 11.87 1.13 0.48
N ALA A 40 12.12 -0.06 -0.06
CA ALA A 40 13.21 -0.92 0.41
C ALA A 40 14.59 -0.28 0.18
N GLU A 41 14.73 0.45 -0.92
CA GLU A 41 15.97 1.16 -1.21
C GLU A 41 16.22 2.29 -0.21
N LYS A 42 15.18 3.04 0.14
CA LYS A 42 15.29 4.15 1.09
C LYS A 42 15.38 3.68 2.54
N PHE A 43 14.68 2.62 2.87
CA PHE A 43 14.57 2.13 4.25
C PHE A 43 14.84 0.63 4.32
N PRO A 44 16.08 0.20 4.05
CA PRO A 44 16.40 -1.23 3.97
C PRO A 44 16.22 -1.98 5.30
N THR A 45 16.16 -1.27 6.42
CA THR A 45 15.89 -1.90 7.72
C THR A 45 14.39 -2.12 7.95
N LEU A 46 13.54 -1.48 7.18
CA LEU A 46 12.09 -1.57 7.34
C LEU A 46 11.41 -2.41 6.28
N CYS A 47 12.04 -2.58 5.14
CA CYS A 47 11.47 -3.33 4.03
C CYS A 47 12.60 -3.96 3.21
N ARG A 48 12.39 -5.21 2.78
CA ARG A 48 13.37 -5.88 1.94
C ARG A 48 12.70 -6.83 0.97
N LEU A 49 13.31 -6.98 -0.20
CA LEU A 49 12.93 -7.98 -1.17
C LEU A 49 13.43 -9.34 -0.67
N THR A 50 12.54 -10.31 -0.56
CA THR A 50 12.88 -11.64 -0.05
C THR A 50 12.91 -12.70 -1.15
N ASP A 51 12.16 -12.49 -2.22
CA ASP A 51 12.10 -13.47 -3.30
C ASP A 51 11.66 -12.81 -4.61
N ASP A 52 12.18 -13.34 -5.72
CA ASP A 52 11.79 -12.96 -7.06
C ASP A 52 11.65 -14.26 -7.85
N ASP A 53 10.43 -14.58 -8.27
CA ASP A 53 10.18 -15.83 -9.00
C ASP A 53 10.60 -15.75 -10.46
N GLU A 54 11.15 -14.62 -10.89
CA GLU A 54 11.58 -14.35 -12.27
C GLU A 54 10.45 -14.39 -13.30
N LEU A 55 9.21 -14.53 -12.83
CA LEU A 55 8.00 -14.52 -13.66
C LEU A 55 7.16 -13.28 -13.41
N GLY A 56 7.73 -12.30 -12.73
CA GLY A 56 7.06 -11.04 -12.45
C GLY A 56 6.51 -10.89 -11.04
N CYS A 57 6.59 -11.93 -10.22
CA CYS A 57 6.15 -11.88 -8.83
C CYS A 57 7.33 -11.58 -7.91
N LEU A 58 7.21 -10.53 -7.12
CA LEU A 58 8.19 -10.19 -6.10
C LEU A 58 7.57 -10.37 -4.73
N SER A 59 8.40 -10.85 -3.79
CA SER A 59 8.00 -11.01 -2.40
C SER A 59 8.83 -10.07 -1.54
N PHE A 60 8.16 -9.40 -0.59
CA PHE A 60 8.80 -8.43 0.29
C PHE A 60 8.41 -8.72 1.73
N GLU A 61 9.30 -8.36 2.66
CA GLU A 61 8.97 -8.26 4.07
C GLU A 61 9.03 -6.79 4.45
N ILE A 62 7.95 -6.29 5.06
CA ILE A 62 7.91 -4.91 5.52
C ILE A 62 7.59 -4.90 7.01
N ASN A 63 8.24 -4.01 7.75
CA ASN A 63 8.01 -3.85 9.18
C ASN A 63 6.53 -3.54 9.42
N LYS A 64 5.92 -4.26 10.34
CA LYS A 64 4.48 -4.16 10.61
C LYS A 64 4.05 -2.73 10.99
N SER A 65 4.92 -1.97 11.62
CA SER A 65 4.63 -0.58 11.98
C SER A 65 4.50 0.34 10.77
N ARG A 66 4.99 -0.09 9.62
CA ARG A 66 4.91 0.70 8.38
C ARG A 66 3.83 0.21 7.43
N PHE A 67 3.04 -0.76 7.83
CA PHE A 67 1.98 -1.32 7.02
C PHE A 67 0.63 -1.12 7.69
N SER A 68 -0.36 -0.67 6.93
CA SER A 68 -1.72 -0.58 7.42
C SER A 68 -2.69 -0.95 6.31
N ILE A 69 -3.78 -1.57 6.70
CA ILE A 69 -4.89 -1.87 5.79
C ILE A 69 -5.96 -0.82 6.04
N ARG A 70 -6.43 -0.24 4.95
CA ARG A 70 -7.45 0.79 5.02
C ARG A 70 -8.67 0.35 4.25
N ILE A 71 -9.77 0.24 4.95
CA ILE A 71 -11.07 -0.06 4.35
C ILE A 71 -11.88 1.21 4.44
N THR A 72 -12.39 1.67 3.31
CA THR A 72 -13.15 2.91 3.25
C THR A 72 -14.59 2.60 2.88
N GLU A 73 -15.50 3.35 3.49
CA GLU A 73 -16.92 3.25 3.15
C GLU A 73 -17.23 4.17 1.98
N PRO A 74 -18.19 3.79 1.12
CA PRO A 74 -18.63 4.70 0.06
C PRO A 74 -19.34 5.90 0.67
N TYR A 75 -19.07 7.09 0.15
CA TYR A 75 -19.76 8.30 0.61
C TYR A 75 -21.13 8.41 -0.04
N THR A 76 -22.14 8.77 0.78
CA THR A 76 -23.42 9.25 0.26
C THR A 76 -23.25 10.69 -0.18
N GLU A 77 -24.23 11.24 -0.92
CA GLU A 77 -24.19 12.65 -1.32
C GLU A 77 -24.05 13.57 -0.11
N GLU A 78 -24.78 13.26 0.94
CA GLU A 78 -24.77 14.02 2.18
C GLU A 78 -23.38 14.01 2.81
N ARG A 79 -22.75 12.86 2.89
CA ARG A 79 -21.42 12.75 3.47
C ARG A 79 -20.37 13.45 2.63
N LYS A 80 -20.50 13.41 1.31
CA LYS A 80 -19.60 14.12 0.41
C LYS A 80 -19.66 15.62 0.63
N ALA A 81 -20.87 16.15 0.79
CA ALA A 81 -21.07 17.57 1.06
C ALA A 81 -20.45 17.99 2.37
N LEU A 82 -20.64 17.20 3.42
CA LEU A 82 -20.05 17.47 4.73
C LEU A 82 -18.52 17.42 4.68
N ALA A 83 -17.96 16.46 3.99
CA ALA A 83 -16.51 16.34 3.86
C ALA A 83 -15.92 17.56 3.15
N ARG A 84 -16.58 18.04 2.10
CA ARG A 84 -16.14 19.24 1.39
C ARG A 84 -16.20 20.49 2.26
N ALA A 85 -17.30 20.67 2.97
CA ALA A 85 -17.46 21.81 3.86
C ALA A 85 -16.38 21.81 4.93
N LYS A 86 -16.08 20.65 5.49
CA LYS A 86 -15.06 20.51 6.51
C LYS A 86 -13.67 20.84 5.99
N MET A 87 -13.34 20.39 4.78
CA MET A 87 -12.05 20.72 4.17
C MET A 87 -11.92 22.21 3.88
N ASN A 88 -12.96 22.85 3.38
CA ASN A 88 -12.95 24.27 3.13
C ASN A 88 -12.77 25.06 4.42
N GLU A 89 -13.41 24.63 5.49
CA GLU A 89 -13.26 25.24 6.78
C GLU A 89 -11.83 25.16 7.28
N ILE A 90 -11.19 24.01 7.15
CA ILE A 90 -9.78 23.82 7.53
C ILE A 90 -8.88 24.74 6.72
N ASN A 91 -9.09 24.82 5.41
CA ASN A 91 -8.28 25.65 4.52
C ASN A 91 -8.44 27.13 4.84
N ASN A 92 -9.64 27.56 5.20
CA ASN A 92 -9.90 28.96 5.51
C ASN A 92 -9.29 29.39 6.84
N LYS A 93 -9.17 28.48 7.77
CA LYS A 93 -8.63 28.77 9.10
C LYS A 93 -7.12 28.70 9.16
N GLU A 94 -6.48 28.08 8.21
CA GLU A 94 -5.04 27.92 8.06
C GLU A 94 -4.32 27.34 9.28
N ASP A 95 -4.52 27.90 10.44
CA ASP A 95 -3.89 27.47 11.67
C ASP A 95 -4.26 26.04 12.08
N ILE A 96 -5.27 25.51 11.46
CA ILE A 96 -5.73 24.17 11.72
C ILE A 96 -5.03 23.17 10.83
N GLY A 97 -4.59 23.64 9.72
CA GLY A 97 -3.94 22.92 8.64
C GLY A 97 -3.19 21.69 8.99
#